data_9fdf08e5587d01ec75a61837c37e3b64
#
_entry.id   9fdf08e5587d01ec75a61837c37e3b64
#
_cell.length_a   1.000
_cell.length_b   1.000
_cell.length_c   1.000
_cell.angle_alpha   90.00
_cell.angle_beta   90.00
_cell.angle_gamma   90.00
#
_symmetry.space_group_name_H-M   'P 1'
#
loop_
_entity.id
_entity.type
_entity.pdbx_description
1 polymer ?
#
loop_
_entity_poly.entity_id
_entity_poly.type
_entity_poly.pdbx_seq_one_letter_code
_entity_poly.pdbx_strand_id
1 'polypeptide(L)'
;MSKIEKTLSIIKPDAVERGLENEIKKIFEKKGFSIIKEKKIQIDKSEAEKFYKIHETKPFYNDLCNYLSSGPIVVMILEKENAILANRELMGSTNPKDAKEGTIRKKFGISIDKNSVHGS
;
A
#
# COMPACT_ATOMS: atom_id res chain seq x y z
N MET A 1 0.95 11.22 -25.15
CA MET A 1 0.62 9.77 -25.17
C MET A 1 0.78 9.17 -23.79
N SER A 2 -0.20 8.40 -23.39
CA SER A 2 -0.15 7.68 -22.11
C SER A 2 0.86 6.55 -22.20
N LYS A 3 1.52 6.26 -21.10
CA LYS A 3 2.54 5.23 -21.02
C LYS A 3 2.09 4.13 -20.07
N ILE A 4 2.16 2.89 -20.50
CA ILE A 4 1.89 1.75 -19.63
C ILE A 4 3.05 1.61 -18.65
N GLU A 5 2.73 1.64 -17.37
CA GLU A 5 3.72 1.54 -16.29
C GLU A 5 3.35 0.40 -15.34
N LYS A 6 4.38 -0.13 -14.68
CA LYS A 6 4.21 -1.05 -13.57
C LYS A 6 4.57 -0.32 -12.29
N THR A 7 3.84 -0.61 -11.22
CA THR A 7 4.12 -0.03 -9.91
C THR A 7 3.97 -1.09 -8.82
N LEU A 8 4.77 -0.96 -7.78
CA LEU A 8 4.68 -1.83 -6.61
C LEU A 8 3.57 -1.33 -5.70
N SER A 9 2.74 -2.25 -5.22
CA SER A 9 1.71 -1.96 -4.22
C SER A 9 1.77 -2.99 -3.11
N ILE A 10 1.54 -2.54 -1.89
CA ILE A 10 1.53 -3.41 -0.71
C ILE A 10 0.23 -3.17 0.04
N ILE A 11 -0.48 -4.26 0.37
CA ILE A 11 -1.60 -4.22 1.30
C ILE A 11 -0.98 -4.51 2.67
N LYS A 12 -1.07 -3.54 3.57
CA LYS A 12 -0.41 -3.56 4.87
C LYS A 12 -1.09 -4.51 5.87
N PRO A 13 -0.40 -4.88 6.96
CA PRO A 13 -0.95 -5.83 7.95
C PRO A 13 -2.31 -5.44 8.53
N ASP A 14 -2.59 -4.16 8.73
CA ASP A 14 -3.89 -3.73 9.27
C ASP A 14 -5.06 -4.12 8.36
N ALA A 15 -4.87 -3.99 7.05
CA ALA A 15 -5.90 -4.35 6.08
C ALA A 15 -6.01 -5.87 5.92
N VAL A 16 -4.88 -6.57 5.89
CA VAL A 16 -4.89 -8.04 5.79
C VAL A 16 -5.55 -8.66 7.02
N GLU A 17 -5.22 -8.15 8.22
CA GLU A 17 -5.81 -8.63 9.47
C GLU A 17 -7.33 -8.48 9.47
N ARG A 18 -7.84 -7.42 8.90
CA ARG A 18 -9.30 -7.17 8.80
C ARG A 18 -9.97 -7.90 7.64
N GLY A 19 -9.21 -8.68 6.87
CA GLY A 19 -9.74 -9.42 5.73
C GLY A 19 -10.11 -8.56 4.54
N LEU A 20 -9.49 -7.41 4.38
CA LEU A 20 -9.82 -6.44 3.33
C LEU A 20 -9.06 -6.63 2.02
N GLU A 21 -8.14 -7.59 1.97
CA GLU A 21 -7.27 -7.77 0.80
C GLU A 21 -8.04 -7.98 -0.50
N ASN A 22 -9.10 -8.78 -0.48
CA ASN A 22 -9.89 -9.03 -1.68
C ASN A 22 -10.69 -7.80 -2.11
N GLU A 23 -11.23 -7.04 -1.17
CA GLU A 23 -11.95 -5.80 -1.47
C GLU A 23 -11.02 -4.77 -2.10
N ILE A 24 -9.81 -4.64 -1.56
CA ILE A 24 -8.81 -3.71 -2.08
C ILE A 24 -8.39 -4.11 -3.49
N LYS A 25 -8.15 -5.40 -3.73
CA LYS A 25 -7.82 -5.90 -5.07
C LYS A 25 -8.93 -5.60 -6.07
N LYS A 26 -10.19 -5.79 -5.67
CA LYS A 26 -11.34 -5.47 -6.53
C LYS A 26 -11.40 -3.98 -6.88
N ILE A 27 -11.05 -3.10 -5.94
CA ILE A 27 -11.01 -1.67 -6.19
C ILE A 27 -9.97 -1.35 -7.28
N PHE A 28 -8.77 -1.93 -7.19
CA PHE A 28 -7.75 -1.74 -8.22
C PHE A 28 -8.25 -2.20 -9.59
N GLU A 29 -8.83 -3.40 -9.65
CA GLU A 29 -9.33 -3.95 -10.91
C GLU A 29 -10.45 -3.10 -11.48
N LYS A 30 -11.37 -2.63 -10.65
CA LYS A 30 -12.48 -1.76 -11.07
C LYS A 30 -11.98 -0.43 -11.62
N LYS A 31 -10.85 0.06 -11.14
CA LYS A 31 -10.23 1.31 -11.60
C LYS A 31 -9.28 1.12 -12.78
N GLY A 32 -9.27 -0.07 -13.38
CA GLY A 32 -8.52 -0.35 -14.59
C GLY A 32 -7.09 -0.84 -14.40
N PHE A 33 -6.70 -1.13 -13.17
CA PHE A 33 -5.38 -1.74 -12.92
C PHE A 33 -5.42 -3.24 -13.21
N SER A 34 -4.35 -3.73 -13.83
CA SER A 34 -4.12 -5.17 -13.96
C SER A 34 -3.18 -5.60 -12.85
N ILE A 35 -3.54 -6.63 -12.12
CA ILE A 35 -2.68 -7.21 -11.09
C ILE A 35 -1.84 -8.28 -11.77
N ILE A 36 -0.58 -7.93 -12.09
CA ILE A 36 0.33 -8.80 -12.86
C ILE A 36 0.85 -9.94 -11.99
N LYS A 37 1.23 -9.61 -10.76
CA LYS A 37 1.70 -10.57 -9.77
C LYS A 37 1.20 -10.17 -8.39
N GLU A 38 0.97 -11.18 -7.56
CA GLU A 38 0.65 -10.95 -6.16
C GLU A 38 1.23 -12.07 -5.32
N LYS A 39 1.65 -11.74 -4.09
CA LYS A 39 2.18 -12.70 -3.15
C LYS A 39 1.85 -12.25 -1.73
N LYS A 40 1.27 -13.17 -0.96
CA LYS A 40 1.03 -12.93 0.47
C LYS A 40 2.23 -13.47 1.23
N ILE A 41 2.93 -12.61 1.94
CA ILE A 41 4.15 -12.95 2.68
C ILE A 41 4.16 -12.24 4.02
N GLN A 42 5.03 -12.71 4.91
CA GLN A 42 5.37 -11.98 6.12
C GLN A 42 6.87 -11.71 6.08
N ILE A 43 7.24 -10.45 6.16
CA ILE A 43 8.66 -10.06 6.19
C ILE A 43 9.14 -9.92 7.63
N ASP A 44 10.45 -10.05 7.85
CA ASP A 44 11.03 -9.78 9.15
C ASP A 44 11.39 -8.29 9.29
N LYS A 45 11.78 -7.89 10.50
CA LYS A 45 12.12 -6.49 10.78
C LYS A 45 13.30 -6.01 9.93
N SER A 46 14.27 -6.86 9.68
CA SER A 46 15.43 -6.53 8.85
C SER A 46 15.03 -6.17 7.43
N GLU A 47 14.10 -6.94 6.86
CA GLU A 47 13.55 -6.65 5.53
C GLU A 47 12.75 -5.36 5.50
N ALA A 48 11.96 -5.09 6.56
CA ALA A 48 11.22 -3.84 6.69
C ALA A 48 12.15 -2.65 6.81
N GLU A 49 13.25 -2.79 7.53
CA GLU A 49 14.27 -1.75 7.66
C GLU A 49 14.89 -1.38 6.31
N LYS A 50 15.16 -2.38 5.48
CA LYS A 50 15.64 -2.15 4.11
C LYS A 50 14.62 -1.42 3.26
N PHE A 51 13.36 -1.80 3.38
CA PHE A 51 12.26 -1.20 2.65
C PHE A 51 12.07 0.29 2.99
N TYR A 52 12.17 0.62 4.28
CA TYR A 52 12.01 2.00 4.74
C TYR A 52 13.33 2.74 4.96
N LYS A 53 14.42 2.28 4.39
CA LYS A 53 15.75 2.87 4.61
C LYS A 53 15.79 4.38 4.39
N ILE A 54 15.02 4.90 3.45
CA ILE A 54 14.93 6.33 3.18
C ILE A 54 14.43 7.13 4.40
N HIS A 55 13.75 6.48 5.32
CA HIS A 55 13.21 7.09 6.53
C HIS A 55 14.01 6.79 7.80
N GLU A 56 15.20 6.17 7.68
CA GLU A 56 15.97 5.67 8.82
C GLU A 56 16.34 6.71 9.88
N THR A 57 16.41 7.98 9.48
CA THR A 57 16.73 9.08 10.41
C THR A 57 15.51 9.68 11.10
N LYS A 58 14.31 9.25 10.74
CA LYS A 58 13.07 9.80 11.27
C LYS A 58 12.64 9.09 12.55
N PRO A 59 12.04 9.83 13.52
CA PRO A 59 11.66 9.24 14.81
C PRO A 59 10.65 8.09 14.69
N PHE A 60 9.81 8.07 13.65
CA PHE A 60 8.82 7.03 13.47
C PHE A 60 9.33 5.79 12.71
N TYR A 61 10.61 5.78 12.32
CA TYR A 61 11.18 4.69 11.51
C TYR A 61 11.03 3.31 12.15
N ASN A 62 11.40 3.22 13.44
CA ASN A 62 11.34 1.94 14.15
C ASN A 62 9.92 1.40 14.23
N ASP A 63 8.94 2.28 14.49
CA ASP A 63 7.53 1.90 14.56
C ASP A 63 7.01 1.43 13.22
N LEU A 64 7.39 2.10 12.11
CA LEU A 64 7.01 1.67 10.77
C LEU A 64 7.55 0.28 10.45
N CYS A 65 8.81 0.03 10.78
CA CYS A 65 9.44 -1.27 10.52
C CYS A 65 8.80 -2.38 11.34
N ASN A 66 8.55 -2.13 12.61
CA ASN A 66 7.86 -3.08 13.49
C ASN A 66 6.46 -3.37 12.97
N TYR A 67 5.74 -2.34 12.55
CA TYR A 67 4.39 -2.50 12.06
C TYR A 67 4.34 -3.32 10.76
N LEU A 68 5.17 -2.98 9.78
CA LEU A 68 5.17 -3.69 8.49
C LEU A 68 5.51 -5.17 8.65
N SER A 69 6.36 -5.51 9.61
CA SER A 69 6.76 -6.89 9.89
C SER A 69 5.86 -7.61 10.91
N SER A 70 4.83 -6.95 11.42
CA SER A 70 3.97 -7.49 12.49
C SER A 70 3.00 -8.56 12.04
N GLY A 71 2.74 -8.69 10.75
CA GLY A 71 1.80 -9.67 10.22
C GLY A 71 1.92 -9.80 8.72
N PRO A 72 1.11 -10.68 8.11
CA PRO A 72 1.14 -10.87 6.67
C PRO A 72 0.81 -9.60 5.89
N ILE A 73 1.46 -9.45 4.73
CA ILE A 73 1.20 -8.39 3.77
C ILE A 73 0.94 -9.02 2.41
N VAL A 74 0.28 -8.29 1.53
CA VAL A 74 0.12 -8.71 0.13
C VAL A 74 0.93 -7.75 -0.74
N VAL A 75 1.93 -8.30 -1.42
CA VAL A 75 2.78 -7.53 -2.35
C VAL A 75 2.26 -7.76 -3.76
N MET A 76 2.02 -6.69 -4.49
CA MET A 76 1.47 -6.76 -5.84
C MET A 76 2.28 -5.92 -6.81
N ILE A 77 2.29 -6.36 -8.06
CA ILE A 77 2.73 -5.53 -9.17
C ILE A 77 1.49 -5.17 -9.96
N LEU A 78 1.21 -3.88 -10.05
CA LEU A 78 0.07 -3.33 -10.77
C LEU A 78 0.54 -2.72 -12.09
N GLU A 79 -0.28 -2.84 -13.12
CA GLU A 79 0.00 -2.27 -14.43
C GLU A 79 -1.19 -1.47 -14.92
N LYS A 80 -0.90 -0.26 -15.41
CA LYS A 80 -1.90 0.66 -15.96
C LYS A 80 -1.19 1.83 -16.62
N GLU A 81 -1.89 2.56 -17.48
CA GLU A 81 -1.38 3.85 -17.96
C GLU A 81 -1.13 4.78 -16.78
N ASN A 82 0.06 5.36 -16.71
CA ASN A 82 0.46 6.26 -15.63
C ASN A 82 0.22 5.64 -14.24
N ALA A 83 0.60 4.37 -14.08
CA ALA A 83 0.25 3.58 -12.90
C ALA A 83 0.71 4.20 -11.58
N ILE A 84 1.89 4.81 -11.55
CA ILE A 84 2.44 5.40 -10.32
C ILE A 84 1.53 6.53 -9.82
N LEU A 85 1.21 7.48 -10.69
CA LEU A 85 0.34 8.61 -10.33
C LEU A 85 -1.08 8.13 -10.05
N ALA A 86 -1.63 7.26 -10.90
CA ALA A 86 -2.96 6.73 -10.73
C ALA A 86 -3.12 5.98 -9.41
N ASN A 87 -2.09 5.20 -9.01
CA ASN A 87 -2.10 4.50 -7.74
C ASN A 87 -2.06 5.47 -6.55
N ARG A 88 -1.23 6.51 -6.62
CA ARG A 88 -1.18 7.53 -5.57
C ARG A 88 -2.51 8.23 -5.39
N GLU A 89 -3.17 8.58 -6.48
CA GLU A 89 -4.50 9.20 -6.44
C GLU A 89 -5.54 8.25 -5.83
N LEU A 90 -5.51 6.98 -6.20
CA LEU A 90 -6.45 5.99 -5.69
C LEU A 90 -6.21 5.68 -4.21
N MET A 91 -4.96 5.62 -3.78
CA MET A 91 -4.63 5.42 -2.36
C MET A 91 -5.09 6.59 -1.49
N GLY A 92 -4.93 7.80 -1.97
CA GLY A 92 -5.26 9.01 -1.23
C GLY A 92 -4.12 9.49 -0.34
N SER A 93 -4.40 10.54 0.43
CA SER A 93 -3.43 11.13 1.34
C SER A 93 -2.91 10.13 2.37
N THR A 94 -1.65 10.28 2.76
CA THR A 94 -1.00 9.42 3.77
C THR A 94 -1.80 9.37 5.07
N ASN A 95 -2.34 10.50 5.50
CA ASN A 95 -3.24 10.54 6.63
C ASN A 95 -4.67 10.30 6.14
N PRO A 96 -5.34 9.21 6.60
CA PRO A 96 -6.71 8.91 6.16
C PRO A 96 -7.71 10.02 6.41
N LYS A 97 -7.51 10.84 7.43
CA LYS A 97 -8.39 11.97 7.72
C LYS A 97 -8.37 13.01 6.60
N ASP A 98 -7.23 13.18 5.94
CA ASP A 98 -7.05 14.15 4.87
C ASP A 98 -7.33 13.56 3.49
N ALA A 99 -7.58 12.26 3.41
CA ALA A 99 -7.83 11.59 2.14
C ALA A 99 -9.22 11.92 1.60
N LYS A 100 -9.32 12.05 0.28
CA LYS A 100 -10.60 12.34 -0.38
C LYS A 100 -11.52 11.12 -0.36
N GLU A 101 -12.83 11.37 -0.39
CA GLU A 101 -13.81 10.32 -0.55
C GLU A 101 -13.53 9.50 -1.82
N GLY A 102 -13.73 8.20 -1.74
CA GLY A 102 -13.48 7.29 -2.84
C GLY A 102 -12.05 6.73 -2.89
N THR A 103 -11.17 7.21 -2.03
CA THR A 103 -9.81 6.68 -1.94
C THR A 103 -9.76 5.48 -0.98
N ILE A 104 -8.76 4.62 -1.16
CA ILE A 104 -8.59 3.43 -0.33
C ILE A 104 -8.34 3.82 1.13
N ARG A 105 -7.47 4.79 1.35
CA ARG A 105 -7.13 5.24 2.71
C ARG A 105 -8.30 5.89 3.42
N LYS A 106 -9.13 6.64 2.71
CA LYS A 106 -10.34 7.23 3.30
C LYS A 106 -11.30 6.14 3.74
N LYS A 107 -11.46 5.11 2.93
CA LYS A 107 -12.40 4.03 3.20
C LYS A 107 -11.91 3.08 4.29
N PHE A 108 -10.64 2.71 4.28
CA PHE A 108 -10.11 1.64 5.13
C PHE A 108 -9.04 2.07 6.12
N GLY A 109 -8.40 3.20 5.92
CA GLY A 109 -7.30 3.64 6.78
C GLY A 109 -7.77 3.96 8.19
N ILE A 110 -6.97 3.56 9.18
CA ILE A 110 -7.26 3.79 10.60
C ILE A 110 -6.51 5.03 11.09
N SER A 111 -5.24 5.12 10.74
CA SER A 111 -4.35 6.20 11.17
C SER A 111 -3.26 6.41 10.12
N ILE A 112 -2.41 7.40 10.34
CA ILE A 112 -1.31 7.70 9.42
C ILE A 112 -0.35 6.51 9.29
N ASP A 113 -0.19 5.70 10.33
CA ASP A 113 0.66 4.51 10.30
C ASP A 113 -0.08 3.29 9.75
N LYS A 114 -1.35 3.14 10.14
CA LYS A 114 -2.22 2.03 9.73
C LYS A 114 -3.15 2.49 8.62
N ASN A 115 -2.56 2.85 7.49
CA ASN A 115 -3.31 3.44 6.38
C ASN A 115 -3.58 2.46 5.22
N SER A 116 -3.53 1.19 5.49
CA SER A 116 -3.99 0.06 4.66
C SER A 116 -3.12 -0.30 3.47
N VAL A 117 -2.58 0.65 2.73
CA VAL A 117 -1.84 0.40 1.50
C VAL A 117 -0.58 1.25 1.38
N HIS A 118 0.38 0.75 0.60
CA HIS A 118 1.59 1.48 0.22
C HIS A 118 1.82 1.31 -1.28
N GLY A 119 2.33 2.34 -1.94
CA GLY A 119 2.70 2.27 -3.34
C GLY A 119 3.91 3.12 -3.64
N SER A 120 4.58 2.78 -4.73
CA SER A 120 5.74 3.54 -5.25
C SER A 120 5.33 4.91 -5.75
#